data_5dbfb9127ca266159092757a763d7ddf
#
_entry.id   5dbfb9127ca266159092757a763d7ddf
#
_cell.length_a   1.000
_cell.length_b   1.000
_cell.length_c   1.000
_cell.angle_alpha   90.00
_cell.angle_beta   90.00
_cell.angle_gamma   90.00
#
_symmetry.space_group_name_H-M   'P 1'
#
loop_
_entity.id
_entity.type
_entity.pdbx_description
1 polymer ?
#
loop_
_entity_poly.entity_id
_entity_poly.type
_entity_poly.pdbx_seq_one_letter_code
_entity_poly.pdbx_strand_id
1 'polypeptide(L)'
;MGSFYRHCLRPLLFLQDSEAVHNRVLRGLSVSARLPVLPLLADACYGAPDLPVALAGLKFPNPVGLAAGMDKAAAAVPMWERLGFGFAELGGVTRHAQTGNDTPRMFRAVTDRALVNRMGFNNPGAEAMAEALRGWRKREQWPMHPIGINLGKSKVTPLEEA
;
A
#
# COMPACT_ATOMS: atom_id res chain seq x y z
N MET A 1 -13.09 -12.76 -11.95
CA MET A 1 -11.64 -12.51 -11.78
C MET A 1 -10.90 -13.52 -10.91
N GLY A 2 -11.48 -14.09 -9.87
CA GLY A 2 -10.80 -15.05 -9.00
C GLY A 2 -10.22 -16.28 -9.68
N SER A 3 -10.84 -16.79 -10.75
CA SER A 3 -10.37 -18.00 -11.45
C SER A 3 -9.08 -17.75 -12.24
N PHE A 4 -9.01 -16.66 -13.00
CA PHE A 4 -7.79 -16.29 -13.75
C PHE A 4 -6.59 -16.04 -12.82
N TYR A 5 -6.79 -15.32 -11.74
CA TYR A 5 -5.75 -15.13 -10.74
C TYR A 5 -5.27 -16.47 -10.17
N ARG A 6 -6.20 -17.32 -9.73
CA ARG A 6 -5.87 -18.60 -9.06
C ARG A 6 -5.11 -19.57 -9.96
N HIS A 7 -5.48 -19.67 -11.24
CA HIS A 7 -4.97 -20.70 -12.13
C HIS A 7 -3.86 -20.22 -13.07
N CYS A 8 -3.78 -18.90 -13.34
CA CYS A 8 -2.79 -18.34 -14.26
C CYS A 8 -1.75 -17.47 -13.55
N LEU A 9 -2.19 -16.42 -12.84
CA LEU A 9 -1.24 -15.45 -12.28
C LEU A 9 -0.56 -15.96 -11.00
N ARG A 10 -1.34 -16.51 -10.06
CA ARG A 10 -0.81 -16.96 -8.78
C ARG A 10 0.33 -17.99 -8.91
N PRO A 11 0.25 -19.05 -9.74
CA PRO A 11 1.36 -19.98 -9.89
C PRO A 11 2.65 -19.31 -10.31
N LEU A 12 2.59 -18.40 -11.28
CA LEU A 12 3.75 -17.66 -11.78
C LEU A 12 4.34 -16.70 -10.74
N LEU A 13 3.48 -16.02 -9.99
CA LEU A 13 3.91 -15.12 -8.92
C LEU A 13 4.51 -15.88 -7.73
N PHE A 14 4.05 -17.10 -7.49
CA PHE A 14 4.51 -17.91 -6.36
C PHE A 14 5.86 -18.61 -6.62
N LEU A 15 6.31 -18.68 -7.85
CA LEU A 15 7.68 -19.11 -8.19
C LEU A 15 8.74 -18.06 -7.84
N GLN A 16 8.33 -16.83 -7.53
CA GLN A 16 9.22 -15.71 -7.29
C GLN A 16 9.25 -15.37 -5.80
N ASP A 17 10.34 -14.70 -5.38
CA ASP A 17 10.43 -14.15 -4.03
C ASP A 17 9.25 -13.23 -3.70
N SER A 18 8.72 -13.35 -2.50
CA SER A 18 7.49 -12.64 -2.09
C SER A 18 7.67 -11.14 -1.98
N GLU A 19 8.81 -10.66 -1.48
CA GLU A 19 9.11 -9.24 -1.39
C GLU A 19 9.38 -8.63 -2.77
N ALA A 20 10.05 -9.38 -3.65
CA ALA A 20 10.27 -8.94 -5.04
C ALA A 20 8.94 -8.79 -5.81
N VAL A 21 8.00 -9.71 -5.63
CA VAL A 21 6.64 -9.60 -6.21
C VAL A 21 5.91 -8.39 -5.65
N HIS A 22 5.91 -8.18 -4.34
CA HIS A 22 5.30 -7.02 -3.69
C HIS A 22 5.82 -5.70 -4.29
N ASN A 23 7.14 -5.55 -4.34
CA ASN A 23 7.77 -4.34 -4.89
C ASN A 23 7.44 -4.13 -6.38
N ARG A 24 7.37 -5.20 -7.16
CA ARG A 24 6.99 -5.13 -8.58
C ARG A 24 5.55 -4.70 -8.77
N VAL A 25 4.63 -5.25 -7.97
CA VAL A 25 3.21 -4.86 -7.99
C VAL A 25 3.05 -3.38 -7.64
N LEU A 26 3.70 -2.90 -6.57
CA LEU A 26 3.64 -1.48 -6.20
C LEU A 26 4.21 -0.57 -7.29
N ARG A 27 5.33 -0.96 -7.93
CA ARG A 27 5.87 -0.20 -9.07
C ARG A 27 4.87 -0.17 -10.24
N GLY A 28 4.26 -1.31 -10.55
CA GLY A 28 3.22 -1.41 -11.57
C GLY A 28 2.05 -0.49 -11.29
N LEU A 29 1.53 -0.49 -10.07
CA LEU A 29 0.45 0.41 -9.64
C LEU A 29 0.87 1.88 -9.70
N SER A 30 2.10 2.21 -9.28
CA SER A 30 2.63 3.58 -9.37
C SER A 30 2.72 4.09 -10.81
N VAL A 31 3.14 3.24 -11.74
CA VAL A 31 3.15 3.56 -13.18
C VAL A 31 1.72 3.68 -13.71
N SER A 32 0.86 2.73 -13.36
CA SER A 32 -0.56 2.73 -13.78
C SER A 32 -1.29 3.98 -13.34
N ALA A 33 -1.03 4.48 -12.13
CA ALA A 33 -1.62 5.70 -11.61
C ALA A 33 -1.33 6.94 -12.47
N ARG A 34 -0.24 6.93 -13.23
CA ARG A 34 0.18 8.06 -14.09
C ARG A 34 -0.38 7.99 -15.51
N LEU A 35 -1.00 6.87 -15.87
CA LEU A 35 -1.57 6.64 -17.20
C LEU A 35 -3.09 6.89 -17.15
N PRO A 36 -3.66 7.72 -18.04
CA PRO A 36 -5.06 8.16 -17.88
C PRO A 36 -6.10 7.03 -17.95
N VAL A 37 -5.82 5.97 -18.67
CA VAL A 37 -6.77 4.88 -18.93
C VAL A 37 -6.74 3.80 -17.83
N LEU A 38 -5.57 3.49 -17.26
CA LEU A 38 -5.43 2.36 -16.35
C LEU A 38 -6.18 2.52 -15.01
N PRO A 39 -6.22 3.70 -14.38
CA PRO A 39 -7.07 3.92 -13.21
C PRO A 39 -8.57 3.72 -13.52
N LEU A 40 -9.04 4.14 -14.68
CA LEU A 40 -10.44 3.94 -15.09
C LEU A 40 -10.77 2.47 -15.31
N LEU A 41 -9.86 1.69 -15.90
CA LEU A 41 -10.03 0.25 -16.04
C LEU A 41 -10.00 -0.46 -14.67
N ALA A 42 -9.15 -0.02 -13.75
CA ALA A 42 -9.13 -0.55 -12.39
C ALA A 42 -10.45 -0.29 -11.68
N ASP A 43 -10.98 0.92 -11.76
CA ASP A 43 -12.26 1.31 -11.20
C ASP A 43 -13.43 0.49 -11.77
N ALA A 44 -13.49 0.34 -13.08
CA ALA A 44 -14.51 -0.47 -13.75
C ALA A 44 -14.45 -1.97 -13.36
N CYS A 45 -13.26 -2.48 -12.98
CA CYS A 45 -13.07 -3.87 -12.62
C CYS A 45 -13.21 -4.15 -11.12
N TYR A 46 -12.87 -3.20 -10.27
CA TYR A 46 -12.70 -3.37 -8.82
C TYR A 46 -13.44 -2.32 -7.99
N GLY A 47 -14.03 -1.31 -8.62
CA GLY A 47 -14.81 -0.30 -7.91
C GLY A 47 -15.83 -0.95 -6.96
N ALA A 48 -15.84 -0.52 -5.72
CA ALA A 48 -16.76 -1.02 -4.71
C ALA A 48 -18.08 -0.23 -4.72
N PRO A 49 -19.21 -0.90 -4.40
CA PRO A 49 -20.46 -0.17 -4.18
C PRO A 49 -20.33 0.78 -2.98
N ASP A 50 -21.07 1.88 -3.03
CA ASP A 50 -21.15 2.81 -1.92
C ASP A 50 -21.82 2.17 -0.69
N LEU A 51 -21.07 2.16 0.40
CA LEU A 51 -21.57 1.82 1.73
C LEU A 51 -21.01 2.85 2.73
N PRO A 52 -21.50 4.10 2.65
CA PRO A 52 -20.86 5.22 3.32
C PRO A 52 -20.90 5.08 4.85
N VAL A 53 -19.78 5.35 5.48
CA VAL A 53 -19.62 5.40 6.94
C VAL A 53 -19.05 6.75 7.33
N ALA A 54 -19.56 7.32 8.42
CA ALA A 54 -19.01 8.52 9.04
C ALA A 54 -18.41 8.17 10.41
N LEU A 55 -17.15 8.50 10.62
CA LEU A 55 -16.45 8.26 11.87
C LEU A 55 -15.45 9.38 12.14
N ALA A 56 -15.40 9.89 13.36
CA ALA A 56 -14.47 10.94 13.80
C ALA A 56 -14.44 12.18 12.86
N GLY A 57 -15.60 12.56 12.32
CA GLY A 57 -15.72 13.70 11.40
C GLY A 57 -15.27 13.42 9.96
N LEU A 58 -14.79 12.23 9.67
CA LEU A 58 -14.41 11.79 8.31
C LEU A 58 -15.56 11.01 7.67
N LYS A 59 -15.65 11.11 6.35
CA LYS A 59 -16.57 10.34 5.52
C LYS A 59 -15.77 9.31 4.70
N PHE A 60 -16.21 8.06 4.78
CA PHE A 60 -15.63 6.93 4.06
C PHE A 60 -16.67 6.40 3.06
N PRO A 61 -16.36 6.23 1.77
CA PRO A 61 -17.30 5.67 0.80
C PRO A 61 -17.68 4.21 1.11
N ASN A 62 -16.80 3.47 1.77
CA ASN A 62 -17.10 2.15 2.33
C ASN A 62 -16.16 1.84 3.51
N PRO A 63 -16.48 0.85 4.37
CA PRO A 63 -15.71 0.55 5.58
C PRO A 63 -14.45 -0.30 5.36
N VAL A 64 -14.14 -0.68 4.13
CA VAL A 64 -12.98 -1.54 3.82
C VAL A 64 -11.80 -0.68 3.42
N GLY A 65 -10.73 -0.72 4.19
CA GLY A 65 -9.53 0.06 3.94
C GLY A 65 -8.27 -0.77 3.70
N LEU A 66 -7.30 -0.15 3.04
CA LEU A 66 -5.96 -0.69 2.95
C LEU A 66 -5.23 -0.46 4.27
N ALA A 67 -4.73 -1.52 4.88
CA ALA A 67 -3.94 -1.43 6.12
C ALA A 67 -2.50 -0.97 5.84
N ALA A 68 -1.90 -0.31 6.83
CA ALA A 68 -0.48 0.04 6.82
C ALA A 68 0.41 -1.19 6.60
N GLY A 69 1.54 -0.99 5.94
CA GLY A 69 2.49 -2.06 5.58
C GLY A 69 2.48 -2.43 4.11
N MET A 70 1.38 -2.21 3.39
CA MET A 70 1.31 -2.48 1.95
C MET A 70 2.01 -1.37 1.15
N ASP A 71 1.70 -0.12 1.39
CA ASP A 71 2.32 1.03 0.71
C ASP A 71 3.07 1.94 1.70
N LYS A 72 4.30 1.57 2.01
CA LYS A 72 5.14 2.26 2.99
C LYS A 72 5.77 3.54 2.46
N ALA A 73 5.72 3.77 1.16
CA ALA A 73 6.38 4.87 0.49
C ALA A 73 5.40 5.83 -0.22
N ALA A 74 4.10 5.64 -0.02
CA ALA A 74 3.08 6.38 -0.77
C ALA A 74 3.25 6.26 -2.29
N ALA A 75 3.61 5.06 -2.76
CA ALA A 75 4.00 4.82 -4.14
C ALA A 75 2.80 4.79 -5.12
N ALA A 76 1.62 4.40 -4.64
CA ALA A 76 0.46 4.13 -5.48
C ALA A 76 -0.85 4.75 -4.94
N VAL A 77 -0.77 5.87 -4.25
CA VAL A 77 -1.87 6.51 -3.52
C VAL A 77 -3.19 6.60 -4.30
N PRO A 78 -3.23 7.08 -5.56
CA PRO A 78 -4.48 7.18 -6.31
C PRO A 78 -5.11 5.83 -6.67
N MET A 79 -4.30 4.75 -6.70
CA MET A 79 -4.78 3.44 -7.13
C MET A 79 -5.62 2.74 -6.07
N TRP A 80 -5.43 3.06 -4.80
CA TRP A 80 -6.16 2.42 -3.71
C TRP A 80 -7.66 2.69 -3.79
N GLU A 81 -8.04 3.94 -4.09
CA GLU A 81 -9.43 4.29 -4.37
C GLU A 81 -9.99 3.52 -5.58
N ARG A 82 -9.22 3.49 -6.69
CA ARG A 82 -9.60 2.80 -7.92
C ARG A 82 -9.70 1.27 -7.79
N LEU A 83 -9.07 0.72 -6.77
CA LEU A 83 -9.18 -0.70 -6.40
C LEU A 83 -10.32 -0.96 -5.39
N GLY A 84 -11.16 0.03 -5.11
CA GLY A 84 -12.37 -0.09 -4.31
C GLY A 84 -12.17 0.07 -2.80
N PHE A 85 -10.98 0.49 -2.32
CA PHE A 85 -10.81 0.79 -0.90
C PHE A 85 -11.49 2.09 -0.52
N GLY A 86 -12.21 2.10 0.61
CA GLY A 86 -12.86 3.28 1.18
C GLY A 86 -11.90 4.20 1.93
N PHE A 87 -10.69 3.76 2.21
CA PHE A 87 -9.58 4.55 2.74
C PHE A 87 -8.26 3.78 2.57
N ALA A 88 -7.14 4.45 2.73
CA ALA A 88 -5.84 3.79 2.77
C ALA A 88 -5.00 4.33 3.93
N GLU A 89 -4.42 3.44 4.72
CA GLU A 89 -3.40 3.75 5.72
C GLU A 89 -2.03 3.42 5.14
N LEU A 90 -1.21 4.44 4.97
CA LEU A 90 0.15 4.35 4.41
C LEU A 90 1.17 4.23 5.54
N GLY A 91 2.31 3.62 5.25
CA GLY A 91 3.37 3.45 6.26
C GLY A 91 3.47 2.00 6.72
N GLY A 92 4.01 1.64 7.93
CA GLY A 92 4.58 2.57 8.96
C GLY A 92 5.81 3.34 8.46
N VAL A 93 5.84 4.57 8.81
CA VAL A 93 6.94 5.47 8.50
C VAL A 93 7.58 5.99 9.78
N THR A 94 8.91 6.08 9.79
CA THR A 94 9.70 6.67 10.87
C THR A 94 10.33 7.98 10.42
N ARG A 95 10.81 8.81 11.34
CA ARG A 95 11.46 10.08 11.00
C ARG A 95 12.59 9.87 9.97
N HIS A 96 13.49 8.95 10.26
CA HIS A 96 14.59 8.56 9.38
C HIS A 96 14.26 7.26 8.65
N ALA A 97 14.84 7.07 7.47
CA ALA A 97 14.73 5.84 6.72
C ALA A 97 15.27 4.63 7.50
N GLN A 98 14.64 3.48 7.36
CA GLN A 98 15.11 2.23 7.92
C GLN A 98 15.17 1.15 6.83
N THR A 99 16.28 0.42 6.76
CA THR A 99 16.44 -0.73 5.84
C THR A 99 15.60 -1.92 6.26
N GLY A 100 15.29 -2.02 7.55
CA GLY A 100 14.66 -3.19 8.15
C GLY A 100 15.65 -4.32 8.39
N ASN A 101 15.12 -5.53 8.56
CA ASN A 101 15.93 -6.74 8.76
C ASN A 101 16.53 -7.25 7.44
N ASP A 102 17.55 -8.09 7.54
CA ASP A 102 18.18 -8.74 6.38
C ASP A 102 17.22 -9.66 5.63
N THR A 103 17.40 -9.73 4.32
CA THR A 103 16.67 -10.65 3.43
C THR A 103 17.27 -12.06 3.48
N PRO A 104 16.45 -13.12 3.27
CA PRO A 104 14.99 -13.11 3.06
C PRO A 104 14.21 -12.83 4.35
N ARG A 105 13.14 -12.07 4.23
CA ARG A 105 12.34 -11.57 5.37
C ARG A 105 10.83 -11.64 5.17
N MET A 106 10.36 -12.20 4.06
CA MET A 106 8.95 -12.41 3.76
C MET A 106 8.76 -13.80 3.13
N PHE A 107 7.94 -14.63 3.75
CA PHE A 107 7.78 -16.05 3.41
C PHE A 107 6.31 -16.41 3.23
N ARG A 108 6.00 -17.23 2.21
CA ARG A 108 4.66 -17.77 2.00
C ARG A 108 4.53 -19.13 2.67
N ALA A 109 3.59 -19.26 3.59
CA ALA A 109 3.09 -20.54 4.07
C ALA A 109 1.92 -20.97 3.19
N VAL A 110 2.21 -21.59 2.04
CA VAL A 110 1.22 -21.84 0.99
C VAL A 110 0.10 -22.76 1.44
N THR A 111 0.43 -23.82 2.19
CA THR A 111 -0.52 -24.79 2.75
C THR A 111 -1.50 -24.10 3.71
N ASP A 112 -0.99 -23.21 4.56
CA ASP A 112 -1.76 -22.51 5.58
C ASP A 112 -2.43 -21.24 5.04
N ARG A 113 -2.21 -20.93 3.75
CA ARG A 113 -2.68 -19.69 3.09
C ARG A 113 -2.26 -18.42 3.83
N ALA A 114 -1.06 -18.44 4.41
CA ALA A 114 -0.53 -17.36 5.22
C ALA A 114 0.74 -16.75 4.62
N LEU A 115 1.04 -15.55 5.07
CA LEU A 115 2.28 -14.85 4.82
C LEU A 115 2.95 -14.55 6.16
N VAL A 116 4.18 -15.02 6.34
CA VAL A 116 5.00 -14.75 7.52
C VAL A 116 6.08 -13.74 7.13
N ASN A 117 6.28 -12.71 7.94
CA ASN A 117 7.34 -11.76 7.68
C ASN A 117 8.06 -11.31 8.94
N ARG A 118 9.28 -10.84 8.74
CA ARG A 118 10.12 -10.17 9.73
C ARG A 118 10.75 -8.92 9.12
N MET A 119 9.94 -8.07 8.48
CA MET A 119 10.39 -6.93 7.68
C MET A 119 11.25 -5.92 8.46
N GLY A 120 11.00 -5.77 9.78
CA GLY A 120 11.77 -4.85 10.62
C GLY A 120 11.46 -3.39 10.34
N PHE A 121 10.21 -3.07 9.99
CA PHE A 121 9.72 -1.71 9.74
C PHE A 121 10.53 -0.92 8.71
N ASN A 122 11.01 -1.62 7.65
CA ASN A 122 11.68 -0.96 6.53
C ASN A 122 10.76 0.10 5.90
N ASN A 123 11.28 1.32 5.74
CA ASN A 123 10.54 2.44 5.17
C ASN A 123 11.51 3.54 4.69
N PRO A 124 11.06 4.44 3.78
CA PRO A 124 11.93 5.45 3.20
C PRO A 124 12.17 6.68 4.09
N GLY A 125 11.52 6.76 5.27
CA GLY A 125 11.54 7.93 6.13
C GLY A 125 10.44 8.95 5.80
N ALA A 126 10.16 9.81 6.78
CA ALA A 126 9.04 10.76 6.70
C ALA A 126 9.20 11.78 5.57
N GLU A 127 10.41 12.25 5.32
CA GLU A 127 10.69 13.25 4.29
C GLU A 127 10.39 12.71 2.88
N ALA A 128 10.91 11.52 2.56
CA ALA A 128 10.66 10.88 1.27
C ALA A 128 9.18 10.55 1.06
N MET A 129 8.46 10.11 2.11
CA MET A 129 7.02 9.92 2.03
C MET A 129 6.28 11.23 1.79
N ALA A 130 6.64 12.30 2.51
CA ALA A 130 6.03 13.63 2.33
C ALA A 130 6.24 14.17 0.91
N GLU A 131 7.41 13.93 0.33
CA GLU A 131 7.69 14.30 -1.07
C GLU A 131 6.81 13.52 -2.05
N ALA A 132 6.67 12.22 -1.87
CA ALA A 132 5.79 11.39 -2.69
C ALA A 132 4.33 11.89 -2.62
N LEU A 133 3.82 12.18 -1.42
CA LEU A 133 2.47 12.71 -1.21
C LEU A 133 2.28 14.09 -1.88
N ARG A 134 3.26 15.00 -1.74
CA ARG A 134 3.25 16.28 -2.45
C ARG A 134 3.25 16.09 -3.98
N GLY A 135 3.97 15.08 -4.46
CA GLY A 135 4.00 14.71 -5.87
C GLY A 135 2.62 14.32 -6.41
N TRP A 136 1.84 13.52 -5.67
CA TRP A 136 0.49 13.15 -6.06
C TRP A 136 -0.47 14.35 -6.05
N ARG A 137 -0.38 15.24 -5.05
CA ARG A 137 -1.18 16.48 -5.01
C ARG A 137 -0.87 17.42 -6.17
N LYS A 138 0.39 17.61 -6.52
CA LYS A 138 0.81 18.45 -7.66
C LYS A 138 0.30 17.95 -9.01
N ARG A 139 0.03 16.65 -9.13
CA ARG A 139 -0.55 16.05 -10.35
C ARG A 139 -2.07 16.05 -10.36
N GLU A 140 -2.71 16.62 -9.33
CA GLU A 140 -4.19 16.59 -9.17
C GLU A 140 -4.74 15.15 -9.12
N GLN A 141 -3.93 14.20 -8.63
CA GLN A 141 -4.26 12.78 -8.53
C GLN A 141 -4.48 12.35 -7.07
N TRP A 142 -4.94 13.27 -6.22
CA TRP A 142 -5.27 12.96 -4.85
C TRP A 142 -6.62 12.23 -4.77
N PRO A 143 -6.72 11.10 -4.07
CA PRO A 143 -7.98 10.36 -3.94
C PRO A 143 -9.02 11.15 -3.12
N MET A 144 -10.28 10.87 -3.35
CA MET A 144 -11.39 11.47 -2.60
C MET A 144 -11.59 10.83 -1.23
N HIS A 145 -11.20 9.58 -1.06
CA HIS A 145 -11.29 8.88 0.21
C HIS A 145 -10.19 9.34 1.20
N PRO A 146 -10.39 9.15 2.52
CA PRO A 146 -9.38 9.50 3.53
C PRO A 146 -8.07 8.72 3.35
N ILE A 147 -6.95 9.43 3.57
CA ILE A 147 -5.61 8.85 3.65
C ILE A 147 -5.09 9.02 5.07
N GLY A 148 -4.80 7.90 5.71
CA GLY A 148 -4.12 7.82 7.00
C GLY A 148 -2.62 7.60 6.84
N ILE A 149 -1.84 8.06 7.82
CA ILE A 149 -0.40 7.80 7.89
C ILE A 149 -0.09 7.10 9.22
N ASN A 150 0.47 5.91 9.13
CA ASN A 150 0.95 5.16 10.28
C ASN A 150 2.36 5.64 10.65
N LEU A 151 2.45 6.33 11.78
CA LEU A 151 3.71 6.86 12.29
C LEU A 151 4.31 5.90 13.31
N GLY A 152 5.59 5.62 13.17
CA GLY A 152 6.32 4.74 14.08
C GLY A 152 7.60 5.38 14.60
N LYS A 153 8.00 4.97 15.81
CA LYS A 153 9.33 5.29 16.35
C LYS A 153 10.39 4.43 15.64
N SER A 154 11.52 5.01 15.29
CA SER A 154 12.63 4.24 14.74
C SER A 154 13.23 3.29 15.79
N LYS A 155 13.84 2.19 15.32
CA LYS A 155 14.48 1.21 16.21
C LYS A 155 15.60 1.79 17.03
N VAL A 156 16.34 2.74 16.47
CA VAL A 156 17.56 3.31 17.05
C VAL A 156 17.36 4.64 17.79
N THR A 157 16.20 5.29 17.62
CA THR A 157 15.89 6.54 18.31
C THR A 157 15.53 6.26 19.77
N PRO A 158 16.18 6.89 20.74
CA PRO A 158 15.75 6.85 22.14
C PRO A 158 14.30 7.30 22.31
N LEU A 159 13.62 6.84 23.35
CA LEU A 159 12.19 7.14 23.55
C LEU A 159 11.95 8.64 23.79
N GLU A 160 12.88 9.27 24.49
CA GLU A 160 12.90 10.70 24.84
C GLU A 160 13.13 11.63 23.64
N GLU A 161 13.60 11.08 22.51
CA GLU A 161 13.86 11.81 21.26
C GLU A 161 12.86 11.46 20.15
N ALA A 162 11.85 10.64 20.46
CA ALA A 162 10.91 10.08 19.47
C ALA A 162 9.69 10.98 19.23
#